data_04d367bd80cb4cca66054c6f0685c2b2
#
_entry.id   04d367bd80cb4cca66054c6f0685c2b2
#
_cell.length_a   1.000
_cell.length_b   1.000
_cell.length_c   1.000
_cell.angle_alpha   90.00
_cell.angle_beta   90.00
_cell.angle_gamma   90.00
#
_symmetry.space_group_name_H-M   'P 1'
#
loop_
_entity.id
_entity.type
_entity.pdbx_description
1 polymer ?
#
loop_
_entity_poly.entity_id
_entity_poly.type
_entity_poly.pdbx_seq_one_letter_code
_entity_poly.pdbx_strand_id
1 'polypeptide(L)'
;MKRKIVETEDGSKTIHIEDWNETYHSIHGAVQEAFHVFINNGLNFYKQKEKQIKILEIGLGTGLNSFITLLESEKNQQKIVYYGVEKYPVSAEEFEAINYFEDVFKFYPELENRREEFLAFYQKMYDAEWEKETEISEFFTFKKIEKDFFDLTAEDGNQFDLVYFDAFGSQVQPELWEEDLLTIVSNLTKESSVITTYAAKGSFKRGMKANGFKIKKFPGPPGKREMMVGFKNFEYE
;
A
#
# COMPACT_ATOMS: atom_id res chain seq x y z
N MET A 1 -2.68 -21.99 5.49
CA MET A 1 -1.67 -20.99 5.91
C MET A 1 -1.94 -20.67 7.37
N LYS A 2 -0.98 -20.96 8.26
CA LYS A 2 -1.13 -20.67 9.70
C LYS A 2 -0.69 -19.24 9.97
N ARG A 3 -1.60 -18.43 10.51
CA ARG A 3 -1.38 -17.02 10.82
C ARG A 3 -1.43 -16.77 12.32
N LYS A 4 -0.56 -15.91 12.82
CA LYS A 4 -0.48 -15.53 14.22
C LYS A 4 -0.23 -14.03 14.33
N ILE A 5 -0.96 -13.35 15.20
CA ILE A 5 -0.73 -11.93 15.47
C ILE A 5 0.46 -11.79 16.40
N VAL A 6 1.37 -10.88 16.05
CA VAL A 6 2.57 -10.53 16.82
C VAL A 6 2.67 -9.00 16.93
N GLU A 7 3.30 -8.53 18.02
CA GLU A 7 3.57 -7.11 18.23
C GLU A 7 4.91 -6.72 17.60
N THR A 8 4.98 -5.53 17.02
CA THR A 8 6.19 -4.96 16.43
C THR A 8 6.87 -3.98 17.38
N GLU A 9 8.10 -3.56 17.07
CA GLU A 9 8.89 -2.69 17.95
C GLU A 9 8.27 -1.29 18.18
N ASP A 10 7.40 -0.81 17.26
CA ASP A 10 6.68 0.47 17.43
C ASP A 10 5.35 0.32 18.20
N GLY A 11 5.08 -0.90 18.72
CA GLY A 11 3.88 -1.24 19.49
C GLY A 11 2.65 -1.54 18.65
N SER A 12 2.75 -1.42 17.31
CA SER A 12 1.70 -1.89 16.41
C SER A 12 1.71 -3.42 16.28
N LYS A 13 0.70 -3.98 15.64
CA LYS A 13 0.61 -5.43 15.44
C LYS A 13 0.82 -5.78 13.97
N THR A 14 1.23 -7.03 13.70
CA THR A 14 1.27 -7.60 12.36
C THR A 14 0.90 -9.07 12.39
N ILE A 15 0.64 -9.65 11.23
CA ILE A 15 0.41 -11.09 11.08
C ILE A 15 1.73 -11.76 10.72
N HIS A 16 2.12 -12.76 11.50
CA HIS A 16 3.20 -13.69 11.19
C HIS A 16 2.63 -14.95 10.55
N ILE A 17 3.16 -15.32 9.38
CA ILE A 17 2.84 -16.56 8.67
C ILE A 17 3.85 -17.62 9.09
N GLU A 18 3.42 -18.57 9.90
CA GLU A 18 4.31 -19.62 10.45
C GLU A 18 4.94 -20.47 9.34
N ASP A 19 4.16 -20.84 8.33
CA ASP A 19 4.59 -21.71 7.22
C ASP A 19 5.72 -21.08 6.38
N TRP A 20 5.81 -19.77 6.35
CA TRP A 20 6.78 -18.99 5.57
C TRP A 20 7.84 -18.32 6.43
N ASN A 21 7.63 -18.30 7.75
CA ASN A 21 8.43 -17.51 8.69
C ASN A 21 8.58 -16.05 8.25
N GLU A 22 7.49 -15.46 7.77
CA GLU A 22 7.43 -14.09 7.24
C GLU A 22 6.29 -13.32 7.91
N THR A 23 6.39 -11.99 7.95
CA THR A 23 5.35 -11.11 8.51
C THR A 23 4.77 -10.22 7.41
N TYR A 24 3.50 -9.81 7.58
CA TYR A 24 2.86 -8.87 6.66
C TYR A 24 3.57 -7.52 6.64
N HIS A 25 4.04 -7.03 7.79
CA HIS A 25 4.82 -5.79 7.89
C HIS A 25 6.08 -6.04 8.73
N SER A 26 6.99 -5.07 8.68
CA SER A 26 8.24 -5.13 9.44
C SER A 26 8.01 -5.31 10.93
N ILE A 27 8.74 -6.22 11.56
CA ILE A 27 8.79 -6.36 13.03
C ILE A 27 9.43 -5.14 13.70
N HIS A 28 10.17 -4.29 12.96
CA HIS A 28 10.77 -3.05 13.46
C HIS A 28 9.79 -1.87 13.51
N GLY A 29 8.53 -2.07 13.09
CA GLY A 29 7.45 -1.09 13.14
C GLY A 29 6.63 -1.09 11.86
N ALA A 30 5.41 -1.63 11.93
CA ALA A 30 4.50 -1.71 10.78
C ALA A 30 4.06 -0.31 10.32
N VAL A 31 3.65 0.53 11.27
CA VAL A 31 3.16 1.88 10.99
C VAL A 31 4.29 2.78 10.48
N GLN A 32 5.49 2.70 11.10
CA GLN A 32 6.65 3.48 10.66
C GLN A 32 7.11 3.10 9.25
N GLU A 33 7.10 1.80 8.90
CA GLU A 33 7.44 1.34 7.56
C GLU A 33 6.43 1.88 6.54
N ALA A 34 5.13 1.77 6.80
CA ALA A 34 4.08 2.25 5.93
C ALA A 34 4.20 3.76 5.65
N PHE A 35 4.40 4.57 6.68
CA PHE A 35 4.66 6.01 6.52
C PHE A 35 5.89 6.29 5.67
N HIS A 36 7.00 5.62 5.99
CA HIS A 36 8.27 5.86 5.31
C HIS A 36 8.19 5.52 3.82
N VAL A 37 7.68 4.33 3.49
CA VAL A 37 7.71 3.80 2.13
C VAL A 37 6.60 4.41 1.27
N PHE A 38 5.36 4.40 1.76
CA PHE A 38 4.21 4.66 0.92
C PHE A 38 3.72 6.10 0.99
N ILE A 39 3.84 6.75 2.14
CA ILE A 39 3.46 8.16 2.26
C ILE A 39 4.63 9.06 1.88
N ASN A 40 5.77 8.96 2.60
CA ASN A 40 6.89 9.89 2.40
C ASN A 40 7.59 9.72 1.05
N ASN A 41 7.75 8.47 0.59
CA ASN A 41 8.39 8.12 -0.66
C ASN A 41 7.42 7.61 -1.74
N GLY A 42 6.15 7.99 -1.64
CA GLY A 42 5.08 7.66 -2.59
C GLY A 42 4.09 8.81 -2.72
N LEU A 43 3.06 8.86 -1.85
CA LEU A 43 1.96 9.83 -1.93
C LEU A 43 2.43 11.30 -1.93
N ASN A 44 3.45 11.63 -1.14
CA ASN A 44 3.94 13.00 -1.02
C ASN A 44 4.51 13.58 -2.32
N PHE A 45 4.88 12.75 -3.32
CA PHE A 45 5.25 13.24 -4.65
C PHE A 45 4.09 13.90 -5.39
N TYR A 46 2.85 13.59 -5.01
CA TYR A 46 1.63 14.12 -5.61
C TYR A 46 0.98 15.24 -4.78
N LYS A 47 1.53 15.57 -3.63
CA LYS A 47 0.98 16.58 -2.74
C LYS A 47 0.90 17.94 -3.46
N GLN A 48 -0.32 18.52 -3.52
CA GLN A 48 -0.62 19.80 -4.18
C GLN A 48 -0.40 19.83 -5.72
N LYS A 49 -0.05 18.69 -6.35
CA LYS A 49 0.17 18.64 -7.81
C LYS A 49 -1.10 18.24 -8.58
N GLU A 50 -1.87 17.32 -8.03
CA GLU A 50 -3.03 16.75 -8.70
C GLU A 50 -4.29 16.90 -7.85
N LYS A 51 -5.44 17.16 -8.51
CA LYS A 51 -6.73 17.26 -7.82
C LYS A 51 -7.25 15.90 -7.35
N GLN A 52 -6.93 14.85 -8.10
CA GLN A 52 -7.31 13.48 -7.81
C GLN A 52 -6.16 12.54 -8.17
N ILE A 53 -5.87 11.58 -7.31
CA ILE A 53 -4.85 10.56 -7.50
C ILE A 53 -5.53 9.19 -7.49
N LYS A 54 -5.14 8.33 -8.43
CA LYS A 54 -5.56 6.93 -8.46
C LYS A 54 -4.41 6.04 -8.04
N ILE A 55 -4.59 5.26 -6.99
CA ILE A 55 -3.57 4.41 -6.37
C ILE A 55 -3.93 2.94 -6.57
N LEU A 56 -2.94 2.13 -6.96
CA LEU A 56 -2.99 0.67 -6.95
C LEU A 56 -2.07 0.15 -5.86
N GLU A 57 -2.57 -0.68 -4.97
CA GLU A 57 -1.76 -1.45 -4.02
C GLU A 57 -1.72 -2.92 -4.44
N ILE A 58 -0.51 -3.45 -4.62
CA ILE A 58 -0.23 -4.86 -4.79
C ILE A 58 0.11 -5.44 -3.42
N GLY A 59 -0.82 -6.23 -2.86
CA GLY A 59 -0.75 -6.74 -1.49
C GLY A 59 -1.48 -5.83 -0.50
N LEU A 60 -2.82 -5.77 -0.57
CA LEU A 60 -3.64 -5.00 0.38
C LEU A 60 -3.43 -5.50 1.83
N GLY A 61 -3.25 -6.80 1.99
CA GLY A 61 -2.96 -7.42 3.27
C GLY A 61 -3.97 -7.04 4.36
N THR A 62 -3.47 -6.37 5.39
CA THR A 62 -4.26 -5.95 6.56
C THR A 62 -4.97 -4.61 6.38
N GLY A 63 -4.74 -3.92 5.26
CA GLY A 63 -5.32 -2.60 4.96
C GLY A 63 -4.62 -1.42 5.65
N LEU A 64 -3.44 -1.61 6.24
CA LEU A 64 -2.70 -0.55 6.94
C LEU A 64 -2.39 0.64 6.03
N ASN A 65 -1.80 0.38 4.85
CA ASN A 65 -1.42 1.44 3.91
C ASN A 65 -2.64 2.21 3.40
N SER A 66 -3.74 1.52 3.13
CA SER A 66 -4.98 2.14 2.67
C SER A 66 -5.60 3.03 3.76
N PHE A 67 -5.57 2.61 5.04
CA PHE A 67 -6.08 3.43 6.14
C PHE A 67 -5.22 4.69 6.38
N ILE A 68 -3.89 4.57 6.38
CA ILE A 68 -3.01 5.74 6.48
C ILE A 68 -3.25 6.70 5.30
N THR A 69 -3.42 6.15 4.10
CA THR A 69 -3.69 6.95 2.89
C THR A 69 -5.03 7.69 2.98
N LEU A 70 -6.07 7.09 3.58
CA LEU A 70 -7.34 7.76 3.88
C LEU A 70 -7.12 8.97 4.81
N LEU A 71 -6.37 8.80 5.89
CA LEU A 71 -6.10 9.91 6.82
C LEU A 71 -5.32 11.04 6.14
N GLU A 72 -4.34 10.72 5.29
CA GLU A 72 -3.63 11.73 4.49
C GLU A 72 -4.53 12.43 3.46
N SER A 73 -5.48 11.70 2.85
CA SER A 73 -6.44 12.30 1.91
C SER A 73 -7.32 13.35 2.60
N GLU A 74 -7.85 13.02 3.76
CA GLU A 74 -8.69 13.90 4.58
C GLU A 74 -7.91 15.12 5.11
N LYS A 75 -6.73 14.89 5.65
CA LYS A 75 -5.83 15.93 6.14
C LYS A 75 -5.45 16.94 5.06
N ASN A 76 -5.20 16.48 3.86
CA ASN A 76 -4.76 17.31 2.74
C ASN A 76 -5.92 17.75 1.82
N GLN A 77 -7.16 17.31 2.08
CA GLN A 77 -8.34 17.53 1.23
C GLN A 77 -8.07 17.12 -0.23
N GLN A 78 -7.34 16.00 -0.41
CA GLN A 78 -6.94 15.49 -1.71
C GLN A 78 -7.76 14.26 -2.07
N LYS A 79 -8.47 14.30 -3.20
CA LYS A 79 -9.26 13.16 -3.65
C LYS A 79 -8.37 11.99 -4.05
N ILE A 80 -8.63 10.83 -3.46
CA ILE A 80 -7.92 9.58 -3.74
C ILE A 80 -8.91 8.49 -4.11
N VAL A 81 -8.64 7.81 -5.22
CA VAL A 81 -9.29 6.55 -5.60
C VAL A 81 -8.30 5.43 -5.38
N TYR A 82 -8.55 4.58 -4.40
CA TYR A 82 -7.62 3.56 -3.95
C TYR A 82 -8.13 2.16 -4.26
N TYR A 83 -7.34 1.38 -4.98
CA TYR A 83 -7.60 -0.02 -5.30
C TYR A 83 -6.54 -0.89 -4.64
N GLY A 84 -6.98 -1.78 -3.76
CA GLY A 84 -6.10 -2.74 -3.10
C GLY A 84 -6.38 -4.16 -3.58
N VAL A 85 -5.35 -4.84 -4.05
CA VAL A 85 -5.44 -6.22 -4.55
C VAL A 85 -4.87 -7.18 -3.52
N GLU A 86 -5.62 -8.24 -3.21
CA GLU A 86 -5.22 -9.26 -2.25
C GLU A 86 -5.72 -10.63 -2.72
N LYS A 87 -4.84 -11.63 -2.68
CA LYS A 87 -5.20 -13.00 -3.05
C LYS A 87 -5.77 -13.79 -1.87
N TYR A 88 -5.35 -13.46 -0.65
CA TYR A 88 -5.70 -14.20 0.57
C TYR A 88 -6.18 -13.24 1.66
N PRO A 89 -7.39 -12.69 1.55
CA PRO A 89 -7.91 -11.72 2.50
C PRO A 89 -7.74 -12.10 3.96
N VAL A 90 -7.54 -11.12 4.82
CA VAL A 90 -7.54 -11.32 6.27
C VAL A 90 -8.96 -11.59 6.76
N SER A 91 -9.09 -12.42 7.80
CA SER A 91 -10.40 -12.69 8.40
C SER A 91 -10.87 -11.53 9.29
N ALA A 92 -12.17 -11.55 9.66
CA ALA A 92 -12.73 -10.58 10.60
C ALA A 92 -12.01 -10.62 11.95
N GLU A 93 -11.73 -11.81 12.45
CA GLU A 93 -11.03 -12.01 13.71
C GLU A 93 -9.59 -11.47 13.64
N GLU A 94 -8.90 -11.65 12.51
CA GLU A 94 -7.56 -11.09 12.29
C GLU A 94 -7.60 -9.57 12.25
N PHE A 95 -8.56 -8.97 11.53
CA PHE A 95 -8.74 -7.53 11.44
C PHE A 95 -9.03 -6.89 12.81
N GLU A 96 -9.99 -7.45 13.56
CA GLU A 96 -10.34 -6.97 14.90
C GLU A 96 -9.17 -7.10 15.89
N ALA A 97 -8.42 -8.19 15.82
CA ALA A 97 -7.31 -8.43 16.74
C ALA A 97 -6.09 -7.54 16.45
N ILE A 98 -5.86 -7.17 15.16
CA ILE A 98 -4.81 -6.22 14.77
C ILE A 98 -5.20 -4.81 15.21
N ASN A 99 -6.38 -4.35 14.84
CA ASN A 99 -6.93 -3.03 15.17
C ASN A 99 -5.94 -1.87 15.03
N TYR A 100 -5.57 -1.51 13.81
CA TYR A 100 -4.64 -0.41 13.55
C TYR A 100 -5.17 0.98 13.89
N PHE A 101 -6.46 1.13 14.17
CA PHE A 101 -7.04 2.47 14.37
C PHE A 101 -6.25 3.29 15.37
N GLU A 102 -6.04 2.75 16.58
CA GLU A 102 -5.32 3.47 17.64
C GLU A 102 -3.85 3.68 17.31
N ASP A 103 -3.20 2.67 16.72
CA ASP A 103 -1.78 2.70 16.42
C ASP A 103 -1.43 3.73 15.33
N VAL A 104 -2.37 3.99 14.41
CA VAL A 104 -2.20 4.96 13.32
C VAL A 104 -2.73 6.33 13.74
N PHE A 105 -3.92 6.38 14.33
CA PHE A 105 -4.62 7.63 14.61
C PHE A 105 -3.85 8.55 15.58
N LYS A 106 -3.05 7.97 16.48
CA LYS A 106 -2.17 8.74 17.39
C LYS A 106 -1.17 9.66 16.68
N PHE A 107 -0.89 9.43 15.40
CA PHE A 107 -0.02 10.29 14.57
C PHE A 107 -0.76 11.46 13.92
N TYR A 108 -2.09 11.57 14.15
CA TYR A 108 -2.95 12.60 13.57
C TYR A 108 -3.71 13.40 14.65
N PRO A 109 -2.99 14.05 15.60
CA PRO A 109 -3.63 14.79 16.69
C PRO A 109 -4.52 15.93 16.17
N GLU A 110 -4.27 16.45 14.98
CA GLU A 110 -5.08 17.47 14.32
C GLU A 110 -6.48 16.97 13.91
N LEU A 111 -6.69 15.65 13.83
CA LEU A 111 -7.96 15.02 13.47
C LEU A 111 -8.74 14.51 14.69
N GLU A 112 -8.25 14.73 15.92
CA GLU A 112 -8.83 14.17 17.16
C GLU A 112 -10.29 14.59 17.38
N ASN A 113 -10.66 15.79 16.95
CA ASN A 113 -12.05 16.28 17.04
C ASN A 113 -13.02 15.55 16.08
N ARG A 114 -12.51 14.75 15.15
CA ARG A 114 -13.26 13.91 14.19
C ARG A 114 -13.05 12.41 14.44
N ARG A 115 -12.54 12.02 15.59
CA ARG A 115 -12.13 10.63 15.90
C ARG A 115 -13.23 9.60 15.63
N GLU A 116 -14.46 9.84 16.07
CA GLU A 116 -15.57 8.91 15.86
C GLU A 116 -15.91 8.73 14.37
N GLU A 117 -15.80 9.80 13.59
CA GLU A 117 -15.98 9.77 12.14
C GLU A 117 -14.90 8.90 11.46
N PHE A 118 -13.63 9.05 11.85
CA PHE A 118 -12.55 8.24 11.32
C PHE A 118 -12.62 6.77 11.73
N LEU A 119 -13.12 6.49 12.94
CA LEU A 119 -13.42 5.13 13.36
C LEU A 119 -14.50 4.50 12.48
N ALA A 120 -15.54 5.26 12.16
CA ALA A 120 -16.58 4.81 11.22
C ALA A 120 -16.03 4.59 9.80
N PHE A 121 -15.12 5.44 9.32
CA PHE A 121 -14.45 5.25 8.03
C PHE A 121 -13.58 3.98 8.03
N TYR A 122 -12.81 3.74 9.09
CA TYR A 122 -11.99 2.54 9.24
C TYR A 122 -12.84 1.27 9.17
N GLN A 123 -13.97 1.24 9.89
CA GLN A 123 -14.90 0.12 9.83
C GLN A 123 -15.55 -0.02 8.45
N LYS A 124 -15.96 1.09 7.83
CA LYS A 124 -16.56 1.09 6.49
C LYS A 124 -15.60 0.57 5.41
N MET A 125 -14.29 0.85 5.54
CA MET A 125 -13.28 0.27 4.65
C MET A 125 -13.21 -1.25 4.77
N TYR A 126 -13.25 -1.77 6.00
CA TYR A 126 -13.27 -3.20 6.21
C TYR A 126 -14.53 -3.84 5.64
N ASP A 127 -15.70 -3.26 5.91
CA ASP A 127 -17.01 -3.76 5.49
C ASP A 127 -17.29 -3.56 3.99
N ALA A 128 -16.46 -2.76 3.28
CA ALA A 128 -16.63 -2.55 1.85
C ALA A 128 -16.68 -3.87 1.08
N GLU A 129 -17.65 -4.00 0.17
CA GLU A 129 -17.79 -5.18 -0.68
C GLU A 129 -16.59 -5.32 -1.63
N TRP A 130 -16.10 -6.55 -1.79
CA TRP A 130 -15.08 -6.86 -2.79
C TRP A 130 -15.60 -6.56 -4.20
N GLU A 131 -14.71 -6.19 -5.11
CA GLU A 131 -14.95 -5.86 -6.52
C GLU A 131 -15.80 -4.60 -6.76
N LYS A 132 -16.18 -3.89 -5.71
CA LYS A 132 -17.05 -2.71 -5.80
C LYS A 132 -16.36 -1.46 -5.28
N GLU A 133 -16.42 -0.38 -6.06
CA GLU A 133 -16.03 0.93 -5.55
C GLU A 133 -16.99 1.41 -4.46
N THR A 134 -16.44 1.80 -3.33
CA THR A 134 -17.18 2.32 -2.17
C THR A 134 -16.62 3.69 -1.81
N GLU A 135 -17.45 4.72 -1.84
CA GLU A 135 -17.09 6.03 -1.32
C GLU A 135 -17.02 5.93 0.21
N ILE A 136 -15.83 6.01 0.77
CA ILE A 136 -15.61 5.97 2.23
C ILE A 136 -15.88 7.34 2.83
N SER A 137 -15.32 8.38 2.21
CA SER A 137 -15.50 9.79 2.57
C SER A 137 -15.58 10.67 1.32
N GLU A 138 -15.71 11.98 1.48
CA GLU A 138 -15.68 12.96 0.37
C GLU A 138 -14.36 12.89 -0.43
N PHE A 139 -13.26 12.56 0.26
CA PHE A 139 -11.92 12.55 -0.35
C PHE A 139 -11.40 11.16 -0.65
N PHE A 140 -12.07 10.07 -0.25
CA PHE A 140 -11.56 8.73 -0.39
C PHE A 140 -12.57 7.72 -0.93
N THR A 141 -12.31 7.20 -2.12
CA THR A 141 -13.02 6.06 -2.71
C THR A 141 -12.13 4.83 -2.64
N PHE A 142 -12.68 3.70 -2.22
CA PHE A 142 -11.96 2.47 -1.97
C PHE A 142 -12.55 1.30 -2.75
N LYS A 143 -11.69 0.47 -3.34
CA LYS A 143 -12.06 -0.81 -3.94
C LYS A 143 -11.10 -1.90 -3.49
N LYS A 144 -11.64 -2.99 -2.97
CA LYS A 144 -10.90 -4.23 -2.71
C LYS A 144 -11.08 -5.18 -3.90
N ILE A 145 -10.00 -5.82 -4.34
CA ILE A 145 -9.99 -6.78 -5.45
C ILE A 145 -9.40 -8.09 -4.92
N GLU A 146 -10.22 -9.16 -4.87
CA GLU A 146 -9.76 -10.50 -4.48
C GLU A 146 -9.31 -11.27 -5.72
N LYS A 147 -8.01 -11.18 -6.04
CA LYS A 147 -7.44 -11.76 -7.26
C LYS A 147 -5.96 -12.11 -7.11
N ASP A 148 -5.50 -13.10 -7.86
CA ASP A 148 -4.07 -13.29 -8.08
C ASP A 148 -3.51 -12.09 -8.86
N PHE A 149 -2.34 -11.60 -8.47
CA PHE A 149 -1.72 -10.43 -9.10
C PHE A 149 -1.42 -10.66 -10.60
N PHE A 150 -1.14 -11.91 -11.00
CA PHE A 150 -0.91 -12.28 -12.39
C PHE A 150 -2.17 -12.27 -13.26
N ASP A 151 -3.34 -12.30 -12.65
CA ASP A 151 -4.64 -12.26 -13.34
C ASP A 151 -5.20 -10.83 -13.49
N LEU A 152 -4.45 -9.82 -13.04
CA LEU A 152 -4.86 -8.42 -13.16
C LEU A 152 -4.92 -7.97 -14.62
N THR A 153 -6.00 -7.27 -14.96
CA THR A 153 -6.25 -6.71 -16.28
C THR A 153 -6.75 -5.26 -16.19
N ALA A 154 -6.85 -4.59 -17.33
CA ALA A 154 -7.41 -3.24 -17.39
C ALA A 154 -8.90 -3.17 -16.97
N GLU A 155 -9.62 -4.29 -16.93
CA GLU A 155 -11.01 -4.37 -16.44
C GLU A 155 -11.09 -4.20 -14.92
N ASP A 156 -10.07 -4.68 -14.20
CA ASP A 156 -9.99 -4.51 -12.73
C ASP A 156 -9.74 -3.05 -12.33
N GLY A 157 -9.04 -2.32 -13.19
CA GLY A 157 -8.71 -0.90 -13.08
C GLY A 157 -7.49 -0.56 -13.92
N ASN A 158 -7.38 0.71 -14.31
CA ASN A 158 -6.25 1.22 -15.07
C ASN A 158 -6.00 2.70 -14.80
N GLN A 159 -4.98 3.26 -15.45
CA GLN A 159 -4.63 4.67 -15.32
C GLN A 159 -4.30 5.08 -13.89
N PHE A 160 -3.50 4.25 -13.22
CA PHE A 160 -3.00 4.54 -11.89
C PHE A 160 -1.85 5.54 -11.93
N ASP A 161 -1.91 6.54 -11.06
CA ASP A 161 -0.87 7.54 -10.87
C ASP A 161 0.27 6.97 -10.02
N LEU A 162 -0.08 6.23 -8.99
CA LEU A 162 0.82 5.73 -7.98
C LEU A 162 0.57 4.24 -7.73
N VAL A 163 1.65 3.47 -7.63
CA VAL A 163 1.60 2.07 -7.22
C VAL A 163 2.33 1.90 -5.90
N TYR A 164 1.66 1.31 -4.91
CA TYR A 164 2.25 0.73 -3.72
C TYR A 164 2.52 -0.75 -4.00
N PHE A 165 3.78 -1.11 -4.16
CA PHE A 165 4.17 -2.48 -4.42
C PHE A 165 4.62 -3.12 -3.10
N ASP A 166 3.64 -3.70 -2.39
CA ASP A 166 3.78 -4.24 -1.03
C ASP A 166 3.55 -5.76 -0.95
N ALA A 167 4.03 -6.46 -1.96
CA ALA A 167 3.99 -7.92 -1.99
C ALA A 167 4.98 -8.53 -0.98
N PHE A 168 4.75 -9.78 -0.56
CA PHE A 168 5.68 -10.51 0.30
C PHE A 168 7.09 -10.59 -0.28
N GLY A 169 8.07 -10.67 0.62
CA GLY A 169 9.48 -10.67 0.25
C GLY A 169 9.86 -11.74 -0.78
N SER A 170 10.80 -11.41 -1.62
CA SER A 170 11.27 -12.30 -2.69
C SER A 170 11.95 -13.60 -2.22
N GLN A 171 12.16 -13.75 -0.92
CA GLN A 171 12.62 -15.01 -0.33
C GLN A 171 11.47 -16.03 -0.23
N VAL A 172 10.24 -15.51 -0.12
CA VAL A 172 9.02 -16.30 0.02
C VAL A 172 8.32 -16.45 -1.32
N GLN A 173 8.14 -15.35 -2.04
CA GLN A 173 7.46 -15.30 -3.33
C GLN A 173 8.35 -14.59 -4.38
N PRO A 174 9.42 -15.26 -4.84
CA PRO A 174 10.38 -14.67 -5.80
C PRO A 174 9.73 -14.25 -7.12
N GLU A 175 8.71 -14.97 -7.57
CA GLU A 175 7.98 -14.73 -8.82
C GLU A 175 7.31 -13.35 -8.87
N LEU A 176 6.88 -12.82 -7.73
CA LEU A 176 6.25 -11.50 -7.64
C LEU A 176 7.23 -10.34 -7.95
N TRP A 177 8.54 -10.62 -7.94
CA TRP A 177 9.58 -9.62 -8.13
C TRP A 177 10.28 -9.71 -9.49
N GLU A 178 9.73 -10.53 -10.40
CA GLU A 178 10.24 -10.72 -11.74
C GLU A 178 9.46 -9.91 -12.78
N GLU A 179 9.94 -9.87 -14.02
CA GLU A 179 9.47 -8.97 -15.07
C GLU A 179 8.01 -9.17 -15.44
N ASP A 180 7.49 -10.40 -15.36
CA ASP A 180 6.14 -10.73 -15.80
C ASP A 180 5.08 -9.93 -15.00
N LEU A 181 5.11 -10.00 -13.67
CA LEU A 181 4.19 -9.23 -12.84
C LEU A 181 4.42 -7.71 -12.99
N LEU A 182 5.69 -7.30 -13.04
CA LEU A 182 6.04 -5.89 -13.17
C LEU A 182 5.55 -5.29 -14.49
N THR A 183 5.49 -6.09 -15.56
CA THR A 183 4.91 -5.69 -16.84
C THR A 183 3.39 -5.53 -16.74
N ILE A 184 2.69 -6.47 -16.09
CA ILE A 184 1.25 -6.36 -15.83
C ILE A 184 0.97 -5.06 -15.08
N VAL A 185 1.64 -4.84 -13.95
CA VAL A 185 1.46 -3.64 -13.12
C VAL A 185 1.75 -2.35 -13.89
N SER A 186 2.84 -2.32 -14.68
CA SER A 186 3.21 -1.16 -15.50
C SER A 186 2.15 -0.81 -16.54
N ASN A 187 1.52 -1.82 -17.15
CA ASN A 187 0.46 -1.60 -18.14
C ASN A 187 -0.81 -0.98 -17.54
N LEU A 188 -1.01 -1.09 -16.24
CA LEU A 188 -2.13 -0.48 -15.51
C LEU A 188 -1.85 0.98 -15.12
N THR A 189 -0.61 1.44 -15.20
CA THR A 189 -0.22 2.81 -14.83
C THR A 189 -0.43 3.82 -15.95
N LYS A 190 -0.53 5.10 -15.58
CA LYS A 190 -0.45 6.21 -16.51
C LYS A 190 0.95 6.32 -17.14
N GLU A 191 1.06 7.07 -18.24
CA GLU A 191 2.34 7.44 -18.83
C GLU A 191 3.22 8.26 -17.86
N SER A 192 2.60 9.09 -17.02
CA SER A 192 3.30 9.77 -15.91
C SER A 192 2.86 9.12 -14.61
N SER A 193 3.74 8.33 -13.98
CA SER A 193 3.41 7.55 -12.78
C SER A 193 4.62 7.26 -11.89
N VAL A 194 4.32 6.87 -10.64
CA VAL A 194 5.31 6.49 -9.64
C VAL A 194 4.99 5.10 -9.11
N ILE A 195 6.02 4.31 -8.84
CA ILE A 195 5.91 3.05 -8.11
C ILE A 195 6.89 3.07 -6.93
N THR A 196 6.41 2.74 -5.74
CA THR A 196 7.22 2.65 -4.53
C THR A 196 7.15 1.27 -3.90
N THR A 197 8.27 0.81 -3.35
CA THR A 197 8.37 -0.47 -2.62
C THR A 197 9.45 -0.40 -1.55
N TYR A 198 9.24 -1.14 -0.47
CA TYR A 198 10.20 -1.26 0.62
C TYR A 198 11.49 -2.00 0.22
N ALA A 199 11.47 -2.73 -0.88
CA ALA A 199 12.54 -3.62 -1.29
C ALA A 199 13.57 -2.95 -2.22
N ALA A 200 14.79 -3.48 -2.22
CA ALA A 200 15.88 -3.04 -3.09
C ALA A 200 16.42 -4.20 -3.95
N LYS A 201 15.51 -5.00 -4.57
CA LYS A 201 15.86 -6.18 -5.34
C LYS A 201 16.31 -5.86 -6.78
N GLY A 202 17.36 -6.54 -7.23
CA GLY A 202 17.91 -6.32 -8.56
C GLY A 202 16.98 -6.69 -9.72
N SER A 203 16.16 -7.77 -9.58
CA SER A 203 15.15 -8.15 -10.58
C SER A 203 14.07 -7.07 -10.70
N PHE A 204 13.51 -6.58 -9.58
CA PHE A 204 12.56 -5.46 -9.59
C PHE A 204 13.12 -4.25 -10.35
N LYS A 205 14.37 -3.86 -10.05
CA LYS A 205 15.04 -2.75 -10.76
C LYS A 205 15.12 -2.98 -12.26
N ARG A 206 15.47 -4.20 -12.68
CA ARG A 206 15.59 -4.53 -14.13
C ARG A 206 14.23 -4.54 -14.80
N GLY A 207 13.24 -5.23 -14.21
CA GLY A 207 11.87 -5.31 -14.74
C GLY A 207 11.22 -3.95 -14.87
N MET A 208 11.31 -3.09 -13.84
CA MET A 208 10.77 -1.74 -13.92
C MET A 208 11.47 -0.86 -14.96
N LYS A 209 12.80 -1.00 -15.12
CA LYS A 209 13.52 -0.29 -16.19
C LYS A 209 13.11 -0.76 -17.59
N ALA A 210 12.88 -2.06 -17.80
CA ALA A 210 12.37 -2.60 -19.05
C ALA A 210 10.99 -2.02 -19.39
N ASN A 211 10.20 -1.66 -18.38
CA ASN A 211 8.89 -1.04 -18.49
C ASN A 211 8.90 0.51 -18.44
N GLY A 212 10.05 1.14 -18.68
CA GLY A 212 10.17 2.58 -18.87
C GLY A 212 10.34 3.41 -17.60
N PHE A 213 10.48 2.79 -16.43
CA PHE A 213 10.69 3.51 -15.17
C PHE A 213 12.17 3.84 -14.94
N LYS A 214 12.45 5.06 -14.50
CA LYS A 214 13.74 5.46 -13.94
C LYS A 214 13.75 5.12 -12.46
N ILE A 215 14.62 4.19 -12.03
CA ILE A 215 14.69 3.73 -10.62
C ILE A 215 15.68 4.54 -9.84
N LYS A 216 15.23 5.09 -8.71
CA LYS A 216 16.08 5.67 -7.68
C LYS A 216 16.04 4.83 -6.40
N LYS A 217 17.14 4.84 -5.68
CA LYS A 217 17.26 4.28 -4.34
C LYS A 217 17.13 5.40 -3.32
N PHE A 218 16.37 5.13 -2.28
CA PHE A 218 16.19 5.99 -1.13
C PHE A 218 16.65 5.24 0.13
N PRO A 219 16.93 5.93 1.24
CA PRO A 219 17.11 5.27 2.53
C PRO A 219 15.92 4.35 2.83
N GLY A 220 16.18 3.13 3.27
CA GLY A 220 15.13 2.18 3.64
C GLY A 220 14.43 2.55 4.95
N PRO A 221 13.27 1.94 5.24
CA PRO A 221 12.64 2.04 6.55
C PRO A 221 13.50 1.34 7.63
N PRO A 222 13.16 1.46 8.91
CA PRO A 222 13.87 0.78 9.99
C PRO A 222 14.10 -0.71 9.67
N GLY A 223 15.32 -1.19 9.89
CA GLY A 223 15.74 -2.56 9.56
C GLY A 223 16.16 -2.79 8.10
N LYS A 224 15.95 -1.83 7.18
CA LYS A 224 16.35 -1.96 5.78
C LYS A 224 17.29 -0.82 5.37
N ARG A 225 18.39 -1.15 4.67
CA ARG A 225 19.38 -0.15 4.25
C ARG A 225 18.86 0.77 3.14
N GLU A 226 18.14 0.21 2.18
CA GLU A 226 17.69 0.90 0.98
C GLU A 226 16.30 0.42 0.57
N MET A 227 15.55 1.31 -0.06
CA MET A 227 14.31 1.05 -0.77
C MET A 227 14.38 1.58 -2.19
N MET A 228 13.39 1.27 -3.02
CA MET A 228 13.34 1.76 -4.40
C MET A 228 12.06 2.50 -4.70
N VAL A 229 12.22 3.57 -5.51
CA VAL A 229 11.11 4.27 -6.15
C VAL A 229 11.39 4.33 -7.65
N GLY A 230 10.40 4.01 -8.45
CA GLY A 230 10.42 4.12 -9.91
C GLY A 230 9.57 5.30 -10.38
N PHE A 231 10.11 6.06 -11.32
CA PHE A 231 9.45 7.22 -11.92
C PHE A 231 9.35 7.01 -13.44
N LYS A 232 8.13 7.02 -13.97
CA LYS A 232 7.85 6.95 -15.41
C LYS A 232 7.36 8.32 -15.86
N ASN A 233 8.10 9.01 -16.72
CA ASN A 233 7.79 10.37 -17.19
C ASN A 233 7.28 11.34 -16.10
N PHE A 234 7.77 11.16 -14.87
CA PHE A 234 7.37 11.93 -13.70
C PHE A 234 8.53 12.81 -13.23
N GLU A 235 8.29 14.11 -13.15
CA GLU A 235 9.24 15.09 -12.62
C GLU A 235 8.93 15.34 -11.13
N TYR A 236 9.94 15.17 -10.30
CA TYR A 236 9.87 15.53 -8.89
C TYR A 236 11.09 16.38 -8.54
N GLU A 237 10.85 17.38 -7.79
CA GLU A 237 11.90 18.23 -7.20
C GLU A 237 12.41 17.66 -5.87
#